data_0394d52af9732fd1e70221cdaee5fdca
#
_entry.id   0394d52af9732fd1e70221cdaee5fdca
#
_cell.length_a   1.000
_cell.length_b   1.000
_cell.length_c   1.000
_cell.angle_alpha   90.00
_cell.angle_beta   90.00
_cell.angle_gamma   90.00
#
_symmetry.space_group_name_H-M   'P 1'
#
loop_
_entity.id
_entity.type
_entity.pdbx_description
1 polymer ?
#
loop_
_entity_poly.entity_id
_entity_poly.type
_entity_poly.pdbx_seq_one_letter_code
_entity_poly.pdbx_strand_id
1 'polypeptide(L)'
;IAHECIHSVQNKVMLKFNFVISNINMIFFLLISILTLLGKISEPMQKILLTVLLALQFIFFVVRNSLEIDAMTRAENLSKEYISQENILSKENEERLMSKYKELNKIGIKTYTFMLTIKMIIKPLLYCVIALFK
;
A
#
# COMPACT_ATOMS: atom_id res chain seq x y z
N ILE A 1 1.76 -17.30 5.85
CA ILE A 1 2.04 -17.31 7.31
C ILE A 1 3.21 -16.38 7.62
N ALA A 2 4.45 -16.57 7.11
CA ALA A 2 5.61 -15.73 7.42
C ALA A 2 5.35 -14.22 7.19
N HIS A 3 4.74 -13.83 6.08
CA HIS A 3 4.36 -12.45 5.77
C HIS A 3 3.45 -11.83 6.84
N GLU A 4 2.41 -12.54 7.26
CA GLU A 4 1.50 -12.07 8.31
C GLU A 4 2.18 -11.96 9.69
N CYS A 5 3.11 -12.89 9.99
CA CYS A 5 3.92 -12.79 11.20
C CYS A 5 4.78 -11.52 11.23
N ILE A 6 5.33 -11.10 10.08
CA ILE A 6 6.10 -9.86 10.02
C ILE A 6 5.22 -8.65 10.34
N HIS A 7 3.98 -8.58 9.84
CA HIS A 7 3.07 -7.48 10.18
C HIS A 7 2.83 -7.33 11.68
N SER A 8 2.83 -8.43 12.44
CA SER A 8 2.66 -8.40 13.92
C SER A 8 3.84 -7.78 14.66
N VAL A 9 5.05 -7.83 14.08
CA VAL A 9 6.30 -7.31 14.67
C VAL A 9 6.82 -6.04 14.01
N GLN A 10 6.12 -5.53 12.99
CA GLN A 10 6.46 -4.27 12.35
C GLN A 10 6.33 -3.08 13.30
N ASN A 11 6.96 -1.97 12.91
CA ASN A 11 6.91 -0.73 13.68
C ASN A 11 5.45 -0.27 13.90
N LYS A 12 5.00 -0.35 15.14
CA LYS A 12 3.63 0.02 15.55
C LYS A 12 3.28 1.47 15.22
N VAL A 13 4.26 2.38 15.21
CA VAL A 13 4.05 3.79 14.85
C VAL A 13 3.71 3.90 13.36
N MET A 14 4.45 3.21 12.50
CA MET A 14 4.17 3.19 11.05
C MET A 14 2.82 2.55 10.74
N LEU A 15 2.45 1.47 11.42
CA LEU A 15 1.14 0.83 11.27
C LEU A 15 0.00 1.77 11.69
N LYS A 16 0.14 2.44 12.84
CA LYS A 16 -0.83 3.45 13.30
C LYS A 16 -0.93 4.63 12.33
N PHE A 17 0.22 5.12 11.85
CA PHE A 17 0.25 6.21 10.87
C PHE A 17 -0.44 5.81 9.56
N ASN A 18 -0.17 4.60 9.04
CA ASN A 18 -0.86 4.08 7.87
C ASN A 18 -2.38 4.00 8.06
N PHE A 19 -2.84 3.57 9.24
CA PHE A 19 -4.26 3.52 9.57
C PHE A 19 -4.87 4.94 9.61
N VAL A 20 -4.22 5.88 10.28
CA VAL A 20 -4.70 7.26 10.40
C VAL A 20 -4.76 7.95 9.04
N ILE A 21 -3.68 7.88 8.24
CA ILE A 21 -3.64 8.52 6.91
C ILE A 21 -4.67 7.91 5.94
N SER A 22 -4.92 6.60 6.05
CA SER A 22 -5.96 5.92 5.27
C SER A 22 -7.35 6.47 5.57
N ASN A 23 -7.68 6.64 6.86
CA ASN A 23 -8.97 7.18 7.29
C ASN A 23 -9.14 8.66 6.92
N ILE A 24 -8.12 9.48 7.17
CA ILE A 24 -8.13 10.89 6.76
C ILE A 24 -8.37 11.01 5.26
N ASN A 25 -7.67 10.21 4.47
CA ASN A 25 -7.78 10.21 3.02
C ASN A 25 -9.20 9.82 2.54
N MET A 26 -9.83 8.85 3.19
CA MET A 26 -11.19 8.43 2.87
C MET A 26 -12.22 9.52 3.24
N ILE A 27 -12.13 10.05 4.45
CA ILE A 27 -13.02 11.11 4.95
C ILE A 27 -12.87 12.36 4.08
N PHE A 28 -11.65 12.78 3.79
CA PHE A 28 -11.37 13.94 2.94
C PHE A 28 -11.97 13.78 1.55
N PHE A 29 -11.76 12.63 0.89
CA PHE A 29 -12.33 12.34 -0.42
C PHE A 29 -13.86 12.42 -0.41
N LEU A 30 -14.53 11.79 0.57
CA LEU A 30 -15.98 11.81 0.68
C LEU A 30 -16.50 13.24 0.91
N LEU A 31 -15.87 13.99 1.82
CA LEU A 31 -16.27 15.35 2.15
C LEU A 31 -16.19 16.28 0.93
N ILE A 32 -15.05 16.30 0.23
CA ILE A 32 -14.88 17.17 -0.94
C ILE A 32 -15.80 16.75 -2.09
N SER A 33 -16.06 15.45 -2.27
CA SER A 33 -16.97 14.94 -3.29
C SER A 33 -18.41 15.40 -3.04
N ILE A 34 -18.89 15.27 -1.81
CA ILE A 34 -20.24 15.73 -1.42
C ILE A 34 -20.37 17.25 -1.58
N LEU A 35 -19.41 18.03 -1.08
CA LEU A 35 -19.44 19.48 -1.18
C LEU A 35 -19.38 19.98 -2.63
N THR A 36 -18.64 19.27 -3.50
CA THR A 36 -18.59 19.54 -4.94
C THR A 36 -19.95 19.29 -5.59
N LEU A 37 -20.59 18.13 -5.33
CA LEU A 37 -21.91 17.80 -5.86
C LEU A 37 -22.99 18.80 -5.41
N LEU A 38 -22.88 19.30 -4.16
CA LEU A 38 -23.81 20.32 -3.64
C LEU A 38 -23.54 21.74 -4.19
N GLY A 39 -22.57 21.91 -5.08
CA GLY A 39 -22.22 23.22 -5.63
C GLY A 39 -21.59 24.20 -4.63
N LYS A 40 -21.09 23.72 -3.49
CA LYS A 40 -20.51 24.56 -2.43
C LYS A 40 -19.04 24.91 -2.64
N ILE A 41 -18.37 24.32 -3.65
CA ILE A 41 -16.96 24.53 -3.93
C ILE A 41 -16.82 25.20 -5.31
N SER A 42 -16.11 26.34 -5.35
CA SER A 42 -15.78 27.03 -6.59
C SER A 42 -14.72 26.27 -7.41
N GLU A 43 -14.67 26.47 -8.74
CA GLU A 43 -13.69 25.80 -9.60
C GLU A 43 -12.22 26.00 -9.18
N PRO A 44 -11.76 27.20 -8.77
CA PRO A 44 -10.39 27.35 -8.30
C PRO A 44 -10.12 26.52 -7.05
N MET A 45 -11.08 26.45 -6.13
CA MET A 45 -10.96 25.66 -4.91
C MET A 45 -10.94 24.15 -5.21
N GLN A 46 -11.69 23.67 -6.21
CA GLN A 46 -11.67 22.26 -6.63
C GLN A 46 -10.28 21.83 -7.07
N LYS A 47 -9.54 22.67 -7.81
CA LYS A 47 -8.16 22.40 -8.22
C LYS A 47 -7.20 22.27 -7.02
N ILE A 48 -7.36 23.17 -6.04
CA ILE A 48 -6.56 23.11 -4.78
C ILE A 48 -6.86 21.81 -4.02
N LEU A 49 -8.14 21.48 -3.87
CA LEU A 49 -8.56 20.27 -3.14
C LEU A 49 -8.12 18.98 -3.84
N LEU A 50 -8.13 18.97 -5.18
CA LEU A 50 -7.57 17.86 -5.97
C LEU A 50 -6.07 17.70 -5.72
N THR A 51 -5.31 18.80 -5.66
CA THR A 51 -3.88 18.76 -5.37
C THR A 51 -3.61 18.21 -3.96
N VAL A 52 -4.40 18.65 -2.97
CA VAL A 52 -4.32 18.11 -1.60
C VAL A 52 -4.67 16.62 -1.57
N LEU A 53 -5.72 16.21 -2.29
CA LEU A 53 -6.09 14.79 -2.39
C LEU A 53 -4.97 13.95 -3.02
N LEU A 54 -4.33 14.44 -4.08
CA LEU A 54 -3.18 13.77 -4.71
C LEU A 54 -2.01 13.63 -3.73
N ALA A 55 -1.69 14.69 -2.98
CA ALA A 55 -0.63 14.65 -1.96
C ALA A 55 -0.93 13.61 -0.86
N LEU A 56 -2.16 13.58 -0.35
CA LEU A 56 -2.60 12.59 0.65
C LEU A 56 -2.53 11.16 0.10
N GLN A 57 -2.94 10.94 -1.15
CA GLN A 57 -2.84 9.63 -1.81
C GLN A 57 -1.38 9.21 -1.97
N PHE A 58 -0.50 10.14 -2.33
CA PHE A 58 0.94 9.85 -2.47
C PHE A 58 1.57 9.46 -1.12
N ILE A 59 1.27 10.20 -0.05
CA ILE A 59 1.76 9.87 1.30
C ILE A 59 1.27 8.47 1.71
N PHE A 60 -0.01 8.18 1.52
CA PHE A 60 -0.57 6.86 1.80
C PHE A 60 0.13 5.76 0.99
N PHE A 61 0.35 6.00 -0.31
CA PHE A 61 1.06 5.07 -1.19
C PHE A 61 2.46 4.76 -0.67
N VAL A 62 3.26 5.79 -0.36
CA VAL A 62 4.65 5.62 0.12
C VAL A 62 4.67 4.80 1.41
N VAL A 63 3.85 5.14 2.38
CA VAL A 63 3.80 4.46 3.68
C VAL A 63 3.35 3.02 3.53
N ARG A 64 2.26 2.78 2.81
CA ARG A 64 1.72 1.44 2.63
C ARG A 64 2.66 0.54 1.83
N ASN A 65 3.22 1.06 0.74
CA ASN A 65 4.18 0.31 -0.09
C ASN A 65 5.44 -0.06 0.70
N SER A 66 5.95 0.86 1.52
CA SER A 66 7.11 0.61 2.39
C SER A 66 6.84 -0.51 3.41
N LEU A 67 5.67 -0.51 4.05
CA LEU A 67 5.26 -1.55 5.00
C LEU A 67 5.18 -2.94 4.35
N GLU A 68 4.60 -3.03 3.15
CA GLU A 68 4.46 -4.30 2.44
C GLU A 68 5.78 -4.84 1.91
N ILE A 69 6.63 -3.96 1.36
CA ILE A 69 7.98 -4.36 0.90
C ILE A 69 8.81 -4.87 2.09
N ASP A 70 8.77 -4.18 3.23
CA ASP A 70 9.43 -4.64 4.45
C ASP A 70 8.91 -6.02 4.89
N ALA A 71 7.58 -6.21 4.91
CA ALA A 71 6.97 -7.48 5.28
C ALA A 71 7.39 -8.62 4.33
N MET A 72 7.36 -8.38 3.02
CA MET A 72 7.74 -9.38 2.02
C MET A 72 9.23 -9.74 2.11
N THR A 73 10.11 -8.74 2.28
CA THR A 73 11.56 -8.95 2.36
C THR A 73 11.95 -9.69 3.63
N ARG A 74 11.37 -9.32 4.77
CA ARG A 74 11.65 -9.99 6.06
C ARG A 74 11.04 -11.38 6.12
N ALA A 75 9.89 -11.61 5.48
CA ALA A 75 9.29 -12.94 5.40
C ALA A 75 10.18 -13.93 4.63
N GLU A 76 10.93 -13.49 3.62
CA GLU A 76 11.91 -14.31 2.90
C GLU A 76 13.01 -14.78 3.85
N ASN A 77 13.59 -13.85 4.63
CA ASN A 77 14.64 -14.17 5.59
C ASN A 77 14.15 -15.09 6.70
N LEU A 78 12.96 -14.83 7.26
CA LEU A 78 12.35 -15.68 8.29
C LEU A 78 12.07 -17.09 7.79
N SER A 79 11.59 -17.23 6.55
CA SER A 79 11.34 -18.53 5.93
C SER A 79 12.64 -19.32 5.73
N LYS A 80 13.70 -18.65 5.31
CA LYS A 80 15.03 -19.26 5.15
C LYS A 80 15.58 -19.76 6.48
N GLU A 81 15.54 -18.91 7.52
CA GLU A 81 16.00 -19.25 8.85
C GLU A 81 15.27 -20.48 9.42
N TYR A 82 13.94 -20.50 9.30
CA TYR A 82 13.11 -21.62 9.74
C TYR A 82 13.48 -22.94 9.03
N ILE A 83 13.60 -22.93 7.71
CA ILE A 83 13.94 -24.14 6.94
C ILE A 83 15.33 -24.67 7.32
N SER A 84 16.30 -23.77 7.51
CA SER A 84 17.67 -24.15 7.89
C SER A 84 17.74 -24.70 9.33
N GLN A 85 16.95 -24.16 10.27
CA GLN A 85 16.93 -24.62 11.67
C GLN A 85 16.29 -26.00 11.81
N GLU A 86 15.20 -26.25 11.10
CA GLU A 86 14.46 -27.52 11.20
C GLU A 86 15.11 -28.66 10.41
N ASN A 87 16.14 -28.40 9.58
CA ASN A 87 16.85 -29.39 8.76
C ASN A 87 15.91 -30.33 7.97
N ILE A 88 14.75 -29.80 7.53
CA ILE A 88 13.68 -30.56 6.84
C ILE A 88 14.12 -30.99 5.44
N LEU A 89 15.02 -30.23 4.81
CA LEU A 89 15.42 -30.40 3.41
C LEU A 89 16.93 -30.62 3.30
N SER A 90 17.36 -31.34 2.24
CA SER A 90 18.77 -31.33 1.84
C SER A 90 19.19 -29.91 1.41
N LYS A 91 20.47 -29.57 1.60
CA LYS A 91 21.00 -28.23 1.23
C LYS A 91 20.66 -27.82 -0.21
N GLU A 92 20.76 -28.75 -1.14
CA GLU A 92 20.41 -28.51 -2.56
C GLU A 92 18.93 -28.15 -2.74
N ASN A 93 18.02 -28.87 -2.05
CA ASN A 93 16.60 -28.59 -2.12
C ASN A 93 16.23 -27.27 -1.42
N GLU A 94 16.91 -26.94 -0.31
CA GLU A 94 16.76 -25.67 0.39
C GLU A 94 17.14 -24.50 -0.53
N GLU A 95 18.31 -24.53 -1.16
CA GLU A 95 18.76 -23.50 -2.09
C GLU A 95 17.81 -23.35 -3.28
N ARG A 96 17.35 -24.44 -3.85
CA ARG A 96 16.39 -24.44 -4.96
C ARG A 96 15.04 -23.84 -4.54
N LEU A 97 14.55 -24.20 -3.37
CA LEU A 97 13.29 -23.67 -2.81
C LEU A 97 13.40 -22.17 -2.56
N MET A 98 14.48 -21.73 -1.91
CA MET A 98 14.69 -20.31 -1.59
C MET A 98 14.91 -19.46 -2.84
N SER A 99 15.57 -19.99 -3.86
CA SER A 99 15.71 -19.30 -5.16
C SER A 99 14.35 -19.04 -5.80
N LYS A 100 13.47 -20.06 -5.83
CA LYS A 100 12.11 -19.91 -6.35
C LYS A 100 11.26 -18.96 -5.49
N TYR A 101 11.38 -19.07 -4.17
CA TYR A 101 10.67 -18.15 -3.26
C TYR A 101 11.06 -16.69 -3.50
N LYS A 102 12.36 -16.42 -3.67
CA LYS A 102 12.87 -15.08 -3.98
C LYS A 102 12.35 -14.54 -5.32
N GLU A 103 12.29 -15.39 -6.34
CA GLU A 103 11.71 -15.02 -7.64
C GLU A 103 10.22 -14.66 -7.53
N LEU A 104 9.44 -15.51 -6.86
CA LEU A 104 8.02 -15.26 -6.60
C LEU A 104 7.79 -14.00 -5.76
N ASN A 105 8.61 -13.81 -4.73
CA ASN A 105 8.54 -12.63 -3.88
C ASN A 105 8.82 -11.33 -4.65
N LYS A 106 9.79 -11.33 -5.56
CA LYS A 106 10.08 -10.20 -6.46
C LYS A 106 8.90 -9.87 -7.38
N ILE A 107 8.25 -10.89 -7.92
CA ILE A 107 7.03 -10.71 -8.72
C ILE A 107 5.90 -10.16 -7.84
N GLY A 108 5.71 -10.72 -6.65
CA GLY A 108 4.73 -10.27 -5.66
C GLY A 108 4.88 -8.79 -5.32
N ILE A 109 6.09 -8.33 -5.01
CA ILE A 109 6.40 -6.93 -4.71
C ILE A 109 6.01 -6.02 -5.89
N LYS A 110 6.39 -6.39 -7.13
CA LYS A 110 6.06 -5.60 -8.32
C LYS A 110 4.55 -5.52 -8.54
N THR A 111 3.86 -6.65 -8.44
CA THR A 111 2.40 -6.73 -8.62
C THR A 111 1.68 -5.91 -7.56
N TYR A 112 2.09 -6.02 -6.30
CA TYR A 112 1.51 -5.25 -5.20
C TYR A 112 1.71 -3.74 -5.40
N THR A 113 2.95 -3.30 -5.70
CA THR A 113 3.25 -1.89 -5.97
C THR A 113 2.42 -1.36 -7.13
N PHE A 114 2.27 -2.12 -8.21
CA PHE A 114 1.43 -1.75 -9.35
C PHE A 114 -0.04 -1.59 -8.95
N MET A 115 -0.61 -2.56 -8.23
CA MET A 115 -1.99 -2.49 -7.74
C MET A 115 -2.21 -1.30 -6.80
N LEU A 116 -1.22 -1.00 -5.95
CA LEU A 116 -1.28 0.14 -5.04
C LEU A 116 -1.20 1.48 -5.80
N THR A 117 -0.42 1.55 -6.88
CA THR A 117 -0.37 2.71 -7.78
C THR A 117 -1.73 2.98 -8.42
N ILE A 118 -2.41 1.93 -8.90
CA ILE A 118 -3.78 2.07 -9.43
C ILE A 118 -4.72 2.62 -8.36
N LYS A 119 -4.68 2.06 -7.14
CA LYS A 119 -5.49 2.53 -6.00
C LYS A 119 -5.21 3.99 -5.64
N MET A 120 -3.97 4.45 -5.78
CA MET A 120 -3.59 5.85 -5.56
C MET A 120 -4.29 6.80 -6.54
N ILE A 121 -4.46 6.39 -7.78
CA ILE A 121 -4.99 7.24 -8.86
C ILE A 121 -6.53 7.24 -8.91
N ILE A 122 -7.18 6.17 -8.50
CA ILE A 122 -8.64 5.99 -8.62
C ILE A 122 -9.44 7.12 -7.95
N LYS A 123 -9.13 7.48 -6.71
CA LYS A 123 -9.88 8.53 -5.99
C LYS A 123 -9.75 9.91 -6.63
N PRO A 124 -8.54 10.39 -7.00
CA PRO A 124 -8.40 11.62 -7.77
C PRO A 124 -9.16 11.61 -9.09
N LEU A 125 -9.12 10.49 -9.84
CA LEU A 125 -9.88 10.36 -11.10
C LEU A 125 -11.39 10.44 -10.85
N LEU A 126 -11.90 9.73 -9.84
CA LEU A 126 -13.32 9.80 -9.46
C LEU A 126 -13.71 11.23 -9.06
N TYR A 127 -12.85 11.93 -8.32
CA TYR A 127 -13.11 13.33 -7.98
C TYR A 127 -13.16 14.23 -9.22
N CYS A 128 -12.27 14.05 -10.20
CA CYS A 128 -12.32 14.76 -11.47
C CYS A 128 -13.65 14.51 -12.21
N VAL A 129 -14.09 13.24 -12.25
CA VAL A 129 -15.39 12.89 -12.87
C VAL A 129 -16.54 13.62 -12.15
N ILE A 130 -16.57 13.57 -10.80
CA ILE A 130 -17.58 14.28 -9.99
C ILE A 130 -17.58 15.79 -10.30
N ALA A 131 -16.40 16.40 -10.44
CA ALA A 131 -16.27 17.82 -10.75
C ALA A 131 -16.78 18.20 -12.15
N LEU A 132 -16.76 17.25 -13.11
CA LEU A 132 -17.29 17.45 -14.47
C LEU A 132 -18.82 17.39 -14.53
N PHE A 133 -19.46 16.65 -13.63
CA PHE A 133 -20.93 16.49 -13.59
C PHE A 133 -21.66 17.57 -12.76
N LYS A 134 -20.95 18.53 -12.24
CA LYS A 134 -21.48 19.70 -11.56
C LYS A 134 -21.78 20.81 -12.56
#